data_228fe033b6f71be4b030aebb579c5df6
#
_entry.id   228fe033b6f71be4b030aebb579c5df6
#
_cell.length_a   1.000
_cell.length_b   1.000
_cell.length_c   1.000
_cell.angle_alpha   90.00
_cell.angle_beta   90.00
_cell.angle_gamma   90.00
#
_symmetry.space_group_name_H-M   'P 1'
#
loop_
_entity.id
_entity.type
_entity.pdbx_description
1 polymer ?
#
loop_
_entity_poly.entity_id
_entity_poly.type
_entity_poly.pdbx_seq_one_letter_code
_entity_poly.pdbx_strand_id
1 'polypeptide(L)'
;MLATRLRSARTYTPLHQTRPLDKLERGHWFVPLTLVEDGVAADPNTWDMMFFARFWSFLSDFITEQRAGWGVWCILEEAPAVPAKGPACSLRNTVLKVYAWGEIAAHIYLLLFLASERRIRKMGAQWRDGADQVVIQMPSYTSSLVKNLAEGN
;
A
#
# COMPACT_ATOMS: atom_id res chain seq x y z
N MET A 1 21.40 2.08 -4.95
CA MET A 1 20.19 2.71 -4.47
C MET A 1 18.95 2.05 -5.05
N LEU A 2 17.94 1.85 -4.22
CA LEU A 2 16.70 1.17 -4.58
C LEU A 2 16.00 1.80 -5.78
N ALA A 3 15.91 3.12 -5.79
CA ALA A 3 15.24 3.90 -6.84
C ALA A 3 15.87 3.74 -8.22
N THR A 4 17.19 3.54 -8.29
CA THR A 4 17.90 3.37 -9.54
C THR A 4 17.68 1.97 -10.15
N ARG A 5 17.53 0.96 -9.31
CA ARG A 5 17.31 -0.42 -9.74
C ARG A 5 15.89 -0.69 -10.21
N LEU A 6 14.91 0.06 -9.72
CA LEU A 6 13.49 -0.18 -9.98
C LEU A 6 12.91 0.70 -11.08
N ARG A 7 13.71 1.53 -11.74
CA ARG A 7 13.23 2.51 -12.72
C ARG A 7 12.02 3.28 -12.14
N SER A 8 12.27 4.03 -11.09
CA SER A 8 11.26 4.70 -10.26
C SER A 8 10.15 5.42 -11.05
N ALA A 9 10.50 6.03 -12.19
CA ALA A 9 9.54 6.75 -13.02
C ALA A 9 8.43 5.86 -13.61
N ARG A 10 8.67 4.55 -13.76
CA ARG A 10 7.65 3.61 -14.25
C ARG A 10 6.87 2.94 -13.13
N THR A 11 7.49 2.78 -11.97
CA THR A 11 6.90 2.10 -10.83
C THR A 11 6.06 3.04 -9.98
N TYR A 12 6.56 4.27 -9.77
CA TYR A 12 5.85 5.30 -9.04
C TYR A 12 5.14 6.22 -10.02
N THR A 13 3.88 5.91 -10.31
CA THR A 13 3.04 6.71 -11.21
C THR A 13 1.70 6.97 -10.55
N PRO A 14 1.56 8.09 -9.81
CA PRO A 14 0.29 8.44 -9.18
C PRO A 14 -0.84 8.59 -10.20
N LEU A 15 -2.01 8.09 -9.84
CA LEU A 15 -3.23 8.30 -10.61
C LEU A 15 -3.70 9.75 -10.48
N HIS A 16 -3.59 10.30 -9.28
CA HIS A 16 -3.98 11.67 -8.96
C HIS A 16 -3.17 12.19 -7.78
N GLN A 17 -2.80 13.46 -7.84
CA GLN A 17 -2.09 14.12 -6.75
C GLN A 17 -2.59 15.56 -6.64
N THR A 18 -3.07 15.95 -5.47
CA THR A 18 -3.72 17.25 -5.26
C THR A 18 -2.73 18.39 -5.09
N ARG A 19 -1.54 18.10 -4.58
CA ARG A 19 -0.48 19.09 -4.32
C ARG A 19 0.88 18.40 -4.22
N PRO A 20 2.00 19.15 -4.39
CA PRO A 20 3.33 18.60 -4.06
C PRO A 20 3.44 18.31 -2.57
N LEU A 21 4.25 17.32 -2.22
CA LEU A 21 4.54 17.03 -0.82
C LEU A 21 5.67 17.95 -0.32
N ASP A 22 5.48 18.52 0.87
CA ASP A 22 6.54 19.19 1.59
C ASP A 22 7.53 18.13 2.10
N LYS A 23 8.84 18.42 2.00
CA LYS A 23 9.88 17.49 2.44
C LYS A 23 9.76 17.09 3.90
N LEU A 24 9.36 18.03 4.74
CA LEU A 24 9.31 17.87 6.20
C LEU A 24 7.91 17.53 6.70
N GLU A 25 6.92 17.37 5.82
CA GLU A 25 5.60 17.00 6.28
C GLU A 25 5.56 15.53 6.68
N ARG A 26 4.80 15.25 7.72
CA ARG A 26 4.48 13.85 8.11
C ARG A 26 3.20 13.41 7.44
N GLY A 27 3.21 12.20 6.96
CA GLY A 27 2.05 11.56 6.41
C GLY A 27 2.21 10.06 6.48
N HIS A 28 1.34 9.34 5.80
CA HIS A 28 1.43 7.89 5.76
C HIS A 28 0.86 7.33 4.46
N TRP A 29 1.39 6.21 4.03
CA TRP A 29 0.74 5.37 3.02
C TRP A 29 -0.37 4.58 3.69
N PHE A 30 -1.56 4.71 3.16
CA PHE A 30 -2.76 4.01 3.60
C PHE A 30 -3.09 2.92 2.57
N VAL A 31 -3.04 1.66 3.00
CA VAL A 31 -3.23 0.51 2.11
C VAL A 31 -4.32 -0.40 2.67
N PRO A 32 -5.49 -0.45 2.05
CA PRO A 32 -6.52 -1.43 2.44
C PRO A 32 -6.04 -2.85 2.15
N LEU A 33 -6.25 -3.75 3.08
CA LEU A 33 -5.74 -5.12 3.00
C LEU A 33 -6.71 -6.09 3.67
N THR A 34 -7.15 -7.10 2.94
CA THR A 34 -7.97 -8.17 3.47
C THR A 34 -7.13 -9.43 3.64
N LEU A 35 -7.10 -9.97 4.85
CA LEU A 35 -6.36 -11.18 5.17
C LEU A 35 -7.30 -12.37 5.23
N VAL A 36 -6.90 -13.48 4.61
CA VAL A 36 -7.64 -14.73 4.60
C VAL A 36 -6.74 -15.86 5.12
N GLU A 37 -7.31 -16.80 5.85
CA GLU A 37 -6.53 -17.96 6.36
C GLU A 37 -6.18 -18.91 5.24
N ASP A 38 -7.19 -19.28 4.45
CA ASP A 38 -7.02 -20.17 3.31
C ASP A 38 -7.83 -19.62 2.14
N GLY A 39 -7.27 -19.68 0.96
CA GLY A 39 -8.07 -19.38 -0.21
C GLY A 39 -7.33 -18.74 -1.36
N VAL A 40 -8.00 -18.73 -2.47
CA VAL A 40 -7.56 -18.05 -3.66
C VAL A 40 -7.83 -16.55 -3.47
N ALA A 41 -6.81 -15.74 -3.68
CA ALA A 41 -6.96 -14.29 -3.65
C ALA A 41 -7.96 -13.86 -4.72
N ALA A 42 -9.11 -13.33 -4.30
CA ALA A 42 -10.14 -12.87 -5.21
C ALA A 42 -9.76 -11.55 -5.91
N ASP A 43 -8.91 -10.76 -5.28
CA ASP A 43 -8.45 -9.46 -5.79
C ASP A 43 -7.05 -9.15 -5.24
N PRO A 44 -6.39 -8.10 -5.77
CA PRO A 44 -5.02 -7.74 -5.32
C PRO A 44 -4.90 -7.35 -3.86
N ASN A 45 -5.99 -6.93 -3.22
CA ASN A 45 -6.00 -6.50 -1.82
C ASN A 45 -6.28 -7.66 -0.86
N THR A 46 -6.53 -8.86 -1.36
CA THR A 46 -6.81 -10.04 -0.54
C THR A 46 -5.58 -10.93 -0.53
N TRP A 47 -4.96 -11.09 0.64
CA TRP A 47 -3.74 -11.85 0.82
C TRP A 47 -3.96 -13.00 1.80
N ASP A 48 -3.35 -14.16 1.51
CA ASP A 48 -3.30 -15.24 2.50
C ASP A 48 -2.31 -14.90 3.61
N MET A 49 -2.45 -15.58 4.75
CA MET A 49 -1.64 -15.28 5.94
C MET A 49 -0.16 -15.60 5.74
N MET A 50 0.18 -16.58 4.93
CA MET A 50 1.59 -16.91 4.66
C MET A 50 2.26 -15.82 3.84
N PHE A 51 1.58 -15.31 2.83
CA PHE A 51 2.09 -14.19 2.03
C PHE A 51 2.24 -12.94 2.90
N PHE A 52 1.23 -12.64 3.70
CA PHE A 52 1.28 -11.50 4.62
C PHE A 52 2.43 -11.62 5.62
N ALA A 53 2.65 -12.80 6.18
CA ALA A 53 3.74 -13.01 7.14
C ALA A 53 5.11 -12.72 6.51
N ARG A 54 5.33 -13.15 5.27
CA ARG A 54 6.58 -12.85 4.55
C ARG A 54 6.73 -11.35 4.27
N PHE A 55 5.64 -10.73 3.82
CA PHE A 55 5.60 -9.28 3.59
C PHE A 55 5.93 -8.50 4.87
N TRP A 56 5.24 -8.84 5.95
CA TRP A 56 5.40 -8.15 7.23
C TRP A 56 6.81 -8.34 7.79
N SER A 57 7.34 -9.54 7.71
CA SER A 57 8.71 -9.84 8.15
C SER A 57 9.74 -9.02 7.37
N PHE A 58 9.62 -8.98 6.05
CA PHE A 58 10.51 -8.18 5.20
C PHE A 58 10.41 -6.69 5.54
N LEU A 59 9.20 -6.17 5.61
CA LEU A 59 8.95 -4.75 5.87
C LEU A 59 9.44 -4.35 7.26
N SER A 60 9.09 -5.12 8.28
CA SER A 60 9.47 -4.81 9.66
C SER A 60 10.97 -4.91 9.88
N ASP A 61 11.64 -5.89 9.30
CA ASP A 61 13.10 -6.01 9.36
C ASP A 61 13.78 -4.82 8.70
N PHE A 62 13.30 -4.43 7.51
CA PHE A 62 13.83 -3.29 6.77
C PHE A 62 13.73 -2.00 7.57
N ILE A 63 12.57 -1.78 8.21
CA ILE A 63 12.32 -0.60 9.04
C ILE A 63 13.16 -0.65 10.34
N THR A 64 13.21 -1.80 10.99
CA THR A 64 13.96 -1.99 12.24
C THR A 64 15.46 -1.77 12.03
N GLU A 65 16.00 -2.19 10.90
CA GLU A 65 17.39 -1.97 10.51
C GLU A 65 17.66 -0.53 10.07
N GLN A 66 16.68 0.34 10.12
CA GLN A 66 16.73 1.75 9.72
C GLN A 66 17.08 1.96 8.24
N ARG A 67 16.89 0.97 7.41
CA ARG A 67 17.17 1.04 5.97
C ARG A 67 16.14 1.85 5.19
N ALA A 68 14.94 2.04 5.77
CA ALA A 68 13.89 2.86 5.19
C ALA A 68 14.08 4.37 5.46
N GLY A 69 14.96 4.70 6.41
CA GLY A 69 15.19 6.07 6.83
C GLY A 69 14.67 6.35 8.24
N TRP A 70 15.03 7.53 8.74
CA TRP A 70 14.65 7.93 10.08
C TRP A 70 13.17 8.28 10.18
N GLY A 71 12.55 7.90 11.29
CA GLY A 71 11.17 8.26 11.59
C GLY A 71 10.12 7.46 10.81
N VAL A 72 10.53 6.38 10.15
CA VAL A 72 9.61 5.49 9.44
C VAL A 72 9.13 4.39 10.39
N TRP A 73 7.81 4.17 10.42
CA TRP A 73 7.22 3.09 11.20
C TRP A 73 5.90 2.67 10.56
N CYS A 74 5.48 1.45 10.84
CA CYS A 74 4.26 0.91 10.27
C CYS A 74 3.37 0.31 11.33
N ILE A 75 2.06 0.36 11.09
CA ILE A 75 1.05 -0.30 11.91
C ILE A 75 0.04 -0.99 11.02
N LEU A 76 -0.56 -2.03 11.58
CA LEU A 76 -1.70 -2.72 10.97
C LEU A 76 -2.91 -2.49 11.88
N GLU A 77 -3.93 -1.83 11.34
CA GLU A 77 -5.18 -1.57 12.08
C GLU A 77 -6.30 -2.45 11.53
N GLU A 78 -7.17 -2.92 12.40
CA GLU A 78 -8.39 -3.56 11.94
C GLU A 78 -9.34 -2.49 11.41
N ALA A 79 -9.84 -2.71 10.19
CA ALA A 79 -10.87 -1.86 9.64
C ALA A 79 -12.20 -2.12 10.37
N PRO A 80 -13.11 -1.09 10.46
CA PRO A 80 -14.40 -1.31 11.07
C PRO A 80 -15.12 -2.50 10.45
N ALA A 81 -15.50 -3.46 11.27
CA ALA A 81 -16.18 -4.66 10.82
C ALA A 81 -17.54 -4.28 10.21
N VAL A 82 -17.68 -4.48 8.92
CA VAL A 82 -19.01 -4.59 8.32
C VAL A 82 -19.56 -5.93 8.81
N PRO A 83 -20.72 -5.96 9.47
CA PRO A 83 -21.29 -7.23 9.91
C PRO A 83 -21.50 -8.11 8.69
N ALA A 84 -20.63 -9.12 8.55
CA ALA A 84 -20.75 -10.10 7.50
C ALA A 84 -21.93 -11.00 7.81
N LYS A 85 -22.97 -10.88 7.02
CA LYS A 85 -24.04 -11.88 7.02
C LYS A 85 -23.52 -13.11 6.28
N GLY A 86 -23.09 -14.12 7.04
CA GLY A 86 -22.65 -15.39 6.43
C GLY A 86 -21.86 -16.25 7.40
N PRO A 87 -21.63 -17.54 7.06
CA PRO A 87 -20.77 -18.40 7.83
C PRO A 87 -19.42 -17.71 7.98
N ALA A 88 -18.84 -17.80 9.17
CA ALA A 88 -17.61 -17.14 9.56
C ALA A 88 -16.48 -17.47 8.58
N CYS A 89 -16.40 -16.72 7.50
CA CYS A 89 -15.16 -16.64 6.75
C CYS A 89 -14.14 -15.92 7.64
N SER A 90 -12.96 -16.51 7.77
CA SER A 90 -11.84 -15.95 8.50
C SER A 90 -11.25 -14.73 7.75
N LEU A 91 -12.14 -13.84 7.32
CA LEU A 91 -11.77 -12.61 6.62
C LEU A 91 -11.49 -11.52 7.64
N ARG A 92 -10.29 -10.97 7.60
CA ARG A 92 -9.90 -9.84 8.44
C ARG A 92 -9.67 -8.64 7.54
N ASN A 93 -10.57 -7.67 7.60
CA ASN A 93 -10.37 -6.39 6.92
C ASN A 93 -9.43 -5.54 7.75
N THR A 94 -8.31 -5.18 7.16
CA THR A 94 -7.27 -4.41 7.83
C THR A 94 -6.83 -3.24 6.98
N VAL A 95 -6.13 -2.31 7.60
CA VAL A 95 -5.47 -1.20 6.92
C VAL A 95 -4.02 -1.18 7.36
N LEU A 96 -3.12 -1.25 6.40
CA LEU A 96 -1.70 -1.02 6.64
C LEU A 96 -1.42 0.48 6.51
N LYS A 97 -0.78 1.04 7.53
CA LYS A 97 -0.32 2.44 7.50
C LYS A 97 1.18 2.46 7.69
N VAL A 98 1.89 3.11 6.77
CA VAL A 98 3.33 3.29 6.85
C VAL A 98 3.62 4.79 6.94
N TYR A 99 4.03 5.23 8.11
CA TYR A 99 4.30 6.63 8.39
C TYR A 99 5.70 7.01 7.95
N ALA A 100 5.81 8.14 7.29
CA ALA A 100 7.08 8.63 6.77
C ALA A 100 7.03 10.14 6.53
N TRP A 101 8.17 10.69 6.11
CA TRP A 101 8.29 12.08 5.69
C TRP A 101 7.93 12.21 4.21
N GLY A 102 7.38 13.36 3.82
CA GLY A 102 7.01 13.63 2.43
C GLY A 102 8.18 13.49 1.46
N GLU A 103 9.38 13.84 1.90
CA GLU A 103 10.61 13.70 1.10
C GLU A 103 10.84 12.27 0.59
N ILE A 104 10.47 11.27 1.37
CA ILE A 104 10.73 9.87 1.05
C ILE A 104 9.47 9.07 0.73
N ALA A 105 8.33 9.73 0.54
CA ALA A 105 7.07 9.04 0.26
C ALA A 105 7.17 8.10 -0.94
N ALA A 106 7.80 8.54 -2.03
CA ALA A 106 7.99 7.71 -3.22
C ALA A 106 8.90 6.52 -2.94
N HIS A 107 9.95 6.69 -2.16
CA HIS A 107 10.85 5.61 -1.77
C HIS A 107 10.16 4.55 -0.91
N ILE A 108 9.29 4.99 -0.01
CA ILE A 108 8.49 4.07 0.82
C ILE A 108 7.51 3.27 -0.06
N TYR A 109 6.91 3.92 -1.06
CA TYR A 109 6.06 3.20 -2.01
C TYR A 109 6.86 2.12 -2.77
N LEU A 110 8.09 2.42 -3.19
CA LEU A 110 8.96 1.44 -3.84
C LEU A 110 9.34 0.30 -2.89
N LEU A 111 9.53 0.58 -1.61
CA LEU A 111 9.74 -0.45 -0.60
C LEU A 111 8.52 -1.36 -0.50
N LEU A 112 7.32 -0.79 -0.47
CA LEU A 112 6.07 -1.56 -0.47
C LEU A 112 5.91 -2.39 -1.75
N PHE A 113 6.35 -1.85 -2.88
CA PHE A 113 6.35 -2.57 -4.15
C PHE A 113 7.22 -3.83 -4.08
N LEU A 114 8.42 -3.72 -3.52
CA LEU A 114 9.30 -4.88 -3.34
C LEU A 114 8.73 -5.86 -2.31
N ALA A 115 8.32 -5.37 -1.17
CA ALA A 115 7.82 -6.21 -0.07
C ALA A 115 6.55 -6.97 -0.47
N SER A 116 5.69 -6.36 -1.28
CA SER A 116 4.43 -6.95 -1.72
C SER A 116 4.54 -7.76 -3.02
N GLU A 117 5.75 -7.99 -3.52
CA GLU A 117 5.98 -8.69 -4.78
C GLU A 117 5.13 -8.10 -5.92
N ARG A 118 5.16 -6.77 -6.02
CA ARG A 118 4.46 -5.92 -7.01
C ARG A 118 2.97 -5.74 -6.79
N ARG A 119 2.35 -6.39 -5.81
CA ARG A 119 0.89 -6.31 -5.60
C ARG A 119 0.41 -4.90 -5.29
N ILE A 120 1.25 -4.06 -4.65
CA ILE A 120 0.89 -2.68 -4.28
C ILE A 120 0.40 -1.84 -5.47
N ARG A 121 0.86 -2.14 -6.67
CA ARG A 121 0.50 -1.39 -7.89
C ARG A 121 -0.99 -1.39 -8.20
N LYS A 122 -1.73 -2.36 -7.70
CA LYS A 122 -3.16 -2.53 -7.97
C LYS A 122 -4.03 -2.41 -6.73
N MET A 123 -3.45 -1.98 -5.63
CA MET A 123 -4.12 -1.99 -4.33
C MET A 123 -4.78 -0.66 -3.95
N GLY A 124 -4.59 0.38 -4.76
CA GLY A 124 -5.20 1.67 -4.47
C GLY A 124 -4.62 2.36 -3.24
N ALA A 125 -3.31 2.25 -3.04
CA ALA A 125 -2.64 2.92 -1.93
C ALA A 125 -2.84 4.43 -2.00
N GLN A 126 -2.97 5.08 -0.84
CA GLN A 126 -3.15 6.51 -0.74
C GLN A 126 -2.09 7.09 0.18
N TRP A 127 -1.53 8.24 -0.21
CA TRP A 127 -0.77 9.05 0.74
C TRP A 127 -1.72 10.03 1.39
N ARG A 128 -1.78 9.97 2.71
CA ARG A 128 -2.60 10.87 3.54
C ARG A 128 -1.70 11.75 4.39
N ASP A 129 -2.06 13.02 4.47
CA ASP A 129 -1.31 13.99 5.26
C ASP A 129 -1.65 13.93 6.76
N GLY A 130 -1.08 14.84 7.54
CA GLY A 130 -1.32 14.89 8.99
C GLY A 130 -2.77 15.19 9.38
N ALA A 131 -3.58 15.72 8.47
CA ALA A 131 -5.01 15.93 8.65
C ALA A 131 -5.86 14.78 8.10
N ASP A 132 -5.21 13.67 7.73
CA ASP A 132 -5.84 12.48 7.14
C ASP A 132 -6.53 12.73 5.81
N GLN A 133 -6.11 13.76 5.09
CA GLN A 133 -6.61 14.06 3.76
C GLN A 133 -5.79 13.32 2.71
N VAL A 134 -6.48 12.78 1.70
CA VAL A 134 -5.82 12.07 0.60
C VAL A 134 -5.14 13.08 -0.32
N VAL A 135 -3.83 13.05 -0.35
CA VAL A 135 -3.01 13.91 -1.22
C VAL A 135 -2.63 13.18 -2.51
N ILE A 136 -2.27 11.90 -2.41
CA ILE A 136 -1.90 11.08 -3.56
C ILE A 136 -2.77 9.84 -3.61
N GLN A 137 -3.34 9.57 -4.78
CA GLN A 137 -4.06 8.33 -5.07
C GLN A 137 -3.25 7.52 -6.06
N MET A 138 -2.87 6.32 -5.66
CA MET A 138 -2.19 5.38 -6.54
C MET A 138 -3.21 4.50 -7.28
N PRO A 139 -2.81 3.89 -8.41
CA PRO A 139 -3.71 3.04 -9.18
C PRO A 139 -4.25 1.86 -8.38
N SER A 140 -5.47 1.46 -8.70
CA SER A 140 -6.11 0.27 -8.16
C SER A 140 -6.48 -0.68 -9.28
N TYR A 141 -6.85 -1.91 -8.92
CA TYR A 141 -7.33 -2.89 -9.89
C TYR A 141 -8.56 -2.37 -10.66
N THR A 142 -9.48 -1.72 -9.97
CA THR A 142 -10.68 -1.13 -10.57
C THR A 142 -10.35 -0.03 -11.57
N SER A 143 -9.43 0.86 -11.24
CA SER A 143 -9.00 1.93 -12.16
C SER A 143 -8.29 1.37 -13.40
N SER A 144 -7.54 0.28 -13.26
CA SER A 144 -6.89 -0.39 -14.38
C SER A 144 -7.90 -1.03 -15.32
N LEU A 145 -8.96 -1.63 -14.79
CA LEU A 145 -10.03 -2.22 -15.60
C LEU A 145 -10.76 -1.16 -16.41
N VAL A 146 -11.11 -0.03 -15.79
CA VAL A 146 -11.79 1.09 -16.46
C VAL A 146 -10.94 1.64 -17.61
N LYS A 147 -9.63 1.78 -17.39
CA LYS A 147 -8.71 2.23 -18.43
C LYS A 147 -8.67 1.26 -19.61
N ASN A 148 -8.57 -0.03 -19.36
CA ASN A 148 -8.54 -1.05 -20.40
C ASN A 148 -9.84 -1.07 -21.21
N LEU A 149 -10.98 -0.87 -20.58
CA LEU A 149 -12.27 -0.77 -21.27
C LEU A 149 -12.35 0.48 -22.14
N ALA A 150 -11.80 1.59 -21.67
CA ALA A 150 -11.76 2.85 -22.44
C ALA A 150 -10.81 2.78 -23.65
N GLU A 151 -9.71 2.03 -23.54
CA GLU A 151 -8.74 1.85 -24.61
C GLU A 151 -9.13 0.74 -25.60
N GLY A 152 -10.07 -0.12 -25.25
CA GLY A 152 -10.52 -1.26 -26.03
C GLY A 152 -11.57 -0.95 -27.11
N ASN A 153 -11.86 0.29 -27.34
CA ASN A 153 -12.77 0.74 -28.41
C ASN A 153 -11.96 1.43 -29.51
#